data_54b81c1a4ec6708a2551c5225c831ff1
#
_entry.id   54b81c1a4ec6708a2551c5225c831ff1
#
_cell.length_a   1.000
_cell.length_b   1.000
_cell.length_c   1.000
_cell.angle_alpha   90.00
_cell.angle_beta   90.00
_cell.angle_gamma   90.00
#
_symmetry.space_group_name_H-M   'P 1'
#
loop_
_entity.id
_entity.type
_entity.pdbx_description
1 polymer ?
#
loop_
_entity_poly.entity_id
_entity_poly.type
_entity_poly.pdbx_seq_one_letter_code
_entity_poly.pdbx_strand_id
1 'polypeptide(L)'
;MKRLFLDCQMGIAGDMLTATLLGLVDNPEMWIANLNQMGIPDVTYTLIPKEEKGLQGYRVAVTINGIEESEHHKGSSHDQYHTDHHHHDAHHEHNKHSEAHGPGEHSEHHMHGRGLQGVTDIINSLSISDMCKQNAINVYQLVAQAEAKVHKSTVTQIHFHELGMLDAIADIVAVCVLLEELKFDEIIISPIHVGTGTVHCAHGELPVPAPATMELLAGIPMYADYQIKGELCTPTGAALAKYFGTAFSHMPVMTPTKVSYGFGTKQFERPNCIRAFVEINNDLEDTIIEMSCNLDDMTPEEIGYAVEQLLLSPALDVFTTPIMMKKQRPSTMLTVLCKEGDMDKVRDLIFRHTTSLGIRYHRYNRYILNRSTGDIDWEGNRIVFKTSSGFGVKRHKYEYDSLAAIAKQNDMSLLDLKRQLRKKED
;
A
#
# COMPACT_ATOMS: atom_id res chain seq x y z
N MET A 1 16.35 -6.61 0.90
CA MET A 1 14.90 -6.37 1.07
C MET A 1 14.71 -5.18 1.98
N LYS A 2 13.95 -4.17 1.54
CA LYS A 2 13.62 -2.97 2.32
C LYS A 2 12.15 -3.04 2.76
N ARG A 3 11.93 -3.18 4.05
CA ARG A 3 10.60 -3.37 4.64
C ARG A 3 10.19 -2.13 5.41
N LEU A 4 8.93 -1.72 5.25
CA LEU A 4 8.29 -0.68 6.05
C LEU A 4 7.22 -1.31 6.93
N PHE A 5 7.24 -1.01 8.23
CA PHE A 5 6.12 -1.25 9.12
C PHE A 5 5.49 0.08 9.53
N LEU A 6 4.20 0.23 9.29
CA LEU A 6 3.39 1.38 9.71
C LEU A 6 2.53 0.99 10.91
N ASP A 7 2.76 1.66 12.02
CA ASP A 7 1.95 1.49 13.24
C ASP A 7 0.86 2.55 13.28
N CYS A 8 -0.37 2.12 13.03
CA CYS A 8 -1.57 2.93 12.93
C CYS A 8 -2.43 2.89 14.20
N GLN A 9 -1.82 2.80 15.40
CA GLN A 9 -2.53 2.82 16.68
C GLN A 9 -3.26 4.14 16.96
N MET A 10 -2.93 5.20 16.25
CA MET A 10 -3.66 6.48 16.26
C MET A 10 -4.31 6.77 14.91
N GLY A 11 -4.67 5.72 14.17
CA GLY A 11 -5.29 5.82 12.87
C GLY A 11 -4.32 6.10 11.72
N ILE A 12 -4.87 6.54 10.60
CA ILE A 12 -4.12 6.89 9.39
C ILE A 12 -4.87 7.95 8.60
N ALA A 13 -4.15 9.02 8.25
CA ALA A 13 -4.61 10.10 7.37
C ALA A 13 -3.51 10.44 6.36
N GLY A 14 -3.86 11.07 5.25
CA GLY A 14 -2.93 11.34 4.16
C GLY A 14 -1.80 12.28 4.57
N ASP A 15 -2.11 13.37 5.27
CA ASP A 15 -1.16 14.33 5.84
C ASP A 15 -0.20 13.68 6.85
N MET A 16 -0.73 12.83 7.74
CA MET A 16 0.07 12.08 8.71
C MET A 16 1.02 11.11 8.01
N LEU A 17 0.55 10.41 6.99
CA LEU A 17 1.38 9.46 6.23
C LEU A 17 2.45 10.21 5.42
N THR A 18 2.10 11.33 4.78
CA THR A 18 3.06 12.21 4.09
C THR A 18 4.15 12.70 5.06
N ALA A 19 3.79 13.19 6.25
CA ALA A 19 4.73 13.61 7.28
C ALA A 19 5.64 12.47 7.75
N THR A 20 5.06 11.27 7.90
CA THR A 20 5.80 10.07 8.29
C THR A 20 6.84 9.70 7.24
N LEU A 21 6.47 9.69 5.96
CA LEU A 21 7.38 9.34 4.86
C LEU A 21 8.46 10.39 4.65
N LEU A 22 8.16 11.68 4.83
CA LEU A 22 9.16 12.75 4.81
C LEU A 22 10.24 12.58 5.88
N GLY A 23 9.91 12.07 7.06
CA GLY A 23 10.90 11.74 8.08
C GLY A 23 11.82 10.55 7.71
N LEU A 24 11.49 9.81 6.66
CA LEU A 24 12.28 8.68 6.15
C LEU A 24 13.19 9.05 4.97
N VAL A 25 13.02 10.17 4.31
CA VAL A 25 13.94 10.65 3.27
C VAL A 25 15.15 11.35 3.88
N ASP A 26 16.22 11.54 3.12
CA ASP A 26 17.45 12.14 3.65
C ASP A 26 17.38 13.66 3.79
N ASN A 27 16.56 14.33 2.97
CA ASN A 27 16.36 15.78 3.00
C ASN A 27 14.88 16.14 2.85
N PRO A 28 14.12 16.18 3.96
CA PRO A 28 12.69 16.47 3.94
C PRO A 28 12.33 17.83 3.33
N GLU A 29 13.16 18.86 3.57
CA GLU A 29 12.92 20.22 3.06
C GLU A 29 13.03 20.27 1.53
N MET A 30 13.97 19.54 0.95
CA MET A 30 14.09 19.42 -0.52
C MET A 30 12.84 18.74 -1.09
N TRP A 31 12.33 17.72 -0.42
CA TRP A 31 11.13 17.01 -0.88
C TRP A 31 9.87 17.87 -0.78
N ILE A 32 9.73 18.69 0.26
CA ILE A 32 8.66 19.70 0.33
C ILE A 32 8.76 20.70 -0.83
N ALA A 33 9.95 21.16 -1.17
CA ALA A 33 10.13 22.03 -2.33
C ALA A 33 9.73 21.34 -3.64
N ASN A 34 10.06 20.05 -3.81
CA ASN A 34 9.65 19.25 -4.96
C ASN A 34 8.13 19.10 -5.00
N LEU A 35 7.47 18.76 -3.88
CA LEU A 35 6.02 18.66 -3.78
C LEU A 35 5.33 19.95 -4.21
N ASN A 36 5.85 21.10 -3.78
CA ASN A 36 5.32 22.41 -4.16
C ASN A 36 5.54 22.76 -5.65
N GLN A 37 6.44 22.07 -6.35
CA GLN A 37 6.71 22.29 -7.77
C GLN A 37 5.96 21.32 -8.70
N MET A 38 5.19 20.37 -8.17
CA MET A 38 4.46 19.36 -8.98
C MET A 38 3.33 19.94 -9.81
N GLY A 39 2.83 21.12 -9.46
CA GLY A 39 1.81 21.83 -10.21
C GLY A 39 0.37 21.54 -9.78
N ILE A 40 0.14 21.10 -8.54
CA ILE A 40 -1.23 21.03 -7.98
C ILE A 40 -1.71 22.48 -7.80
N PRO A 41 -2.84 22.86 -8.41
CA PRO A 41 -3.32 24.23 -8.37
C PRO A 41 -3.58 24.72 -6.93
N ASP A 42 -3.10 25.91 -6.59
CA ASP A 42 -3.39 26.61 -5.33
C ASP A 42 -2.96 25.90 -4.04
N VAL A 43 -2.26 24.76 -4.15
CA VAL A 43 -1.79 23.96 -3.03
C VAL A 43 -0.38 24.34 -2.63
N THR A 44 -0.16 24.48 -1.31
CA THR A 44 1.17 24.63 -0.73
C THR A 44 1.36 23.67 0.43
N TYR A 45 2.48 22.94 0.41
CA TYR A 45 2.91 22.07 1.50
C TYR A 45 3.90 22.80 2.38
N THR A 46 3.72 22.70 3.69
CA THR A 46 4.65 23.24 4.69
C THR A 46 5.05 22.14 5.66
N LEU A 47 6.37 21.92 5.81
CA LEU A 47 6.92 21.00 6.78
C LEU A 47 7.05 21.71 8.14
N ILE A 48 6.46 21.13 9.17
CA ILE A 48 6.46 21.67 10.52
C ILE A 48 7.09 20.63 11.44
N PRO A 49 8.31 20.88 11.97
CA PRO A 49 8.84 20.05 13.05
C PRO A 49 7.89 20.06 14.24
N LYS A 50 7.59 18.88 14.77
CA LYS A 50 6.67 18.73 15.91
C LYS A 50 7.26 17.78 16.93
N GLU A 51 7.12 18.17 18.21
CA GLU A 51 7.40 17.31 19.35
C GLU A 51 6.14 17.15 20.18
N GLU A 52 5.80 15.93 20.53
CA GLU A 52 4.68 15.61 21.41
C GLU A 52 5.06 14.48 22.36
N LYS A 53 5.00 14.75 23.67
CA LYS A 53 5.34 13.80 24.73
C LYS A 53 6.70 13.09 24.54
N GLY A 54 7.69 13.83 24.05
CA GLY A 54 9.06 13.34 23.81
C GLY A 54 9.24 12.60 22.48
N LEU A 55 8.22 12.45 21.67
CA LEU A 55 8.34 11.98 20.30
C LEU A 55 8.61 13.16 19.37
N GLN A 56 9.71 13.10 18.64
CA GLN A 56 10.10 14.13 17.66
C GLN A 56 9.84 13.62 16.23
N GLY A 57 9.21 14.44 15.41
CA GLY A 57 8.89 14.11 14.02
C GLY A 57 8.37 15.34 13.28
N TYR A 58 7.50 15.13 12.32
CA TYR A 58 6.98 16.18 11.46
C TYR A 58 5.45 16.19 11.43
N ARG A 59 4.90 17.34 11.16
CA ARG A 59 3.55 17.56 10.64
C ARG A 59 3.66 18.22 9.27
N VAL A 60 2.83 17.82 8.34
CA VAL A 60 2.68 18.52 7.06
C VAL A 60 1.38 19.30 7.12
N ALA A 61 1.47 20.60 6.86
CA ALA A 61 0.30 21.42 6.61
C ALA A 61 0.11 21.54 5.10
N VAL A 62 -1.09 21.21 4.63
CA VAL A 62 -1.53 21.42 3.26
C VAL A 62 -2.47 22.62 3.28
N THR A 63 -2.12 23.67 2.55
CA THR A 63 -2.96 24.87 2.43
C THR A 63 -3.45 25.03 1.01
N ILE A 64 -4.70 25.47 0.84
CA ILE A 64 -5.30 25.83 -0.45
C ILE A 64 -5.53 27.33 -0.43
N ASN A 65 -4.92 28.07 -1.36
CA ASN A 65 -4.95 29.56 -1.36
C ASN A 65 -4.48 30.17 -0.03
N GLY A 66 -3.53 29.51 0.67
CA GLY A 66 -2.98 29.95 1.94
C GLY A 66 -3.84 29.65 3.18
N ILE A 67 -4.93 28.91 3.04
CA ILE A 67 -5.83 28.52 4.14
C ILE A 67 -5.72 27.03 4.38
N GLU A 68 -5.46 26.62 5.62
CA GLU A 68 -5.46 25.21 6.03
C GLU A 68 -6.90 24.77 6.34
N GLU A 69 -7.34 23.62 5.81
CA GLU A 69 -8.73 23.14 5.88
C GLU A 69 -9.27 23.01 7.32
N SER A 70 -8.40 22.72 8.29
CA SER A 70 -8.76 22.65 9.70
C SER A 70 -9.30 23.96 10.30
N GLU A 71 -9.14 25.10 9.62
CA GLU A 71 -9.64 26.39 10.06
C GLU A 71 -11.07 26.68 9.61
N HIS A 72 -11.54 26.01 8.55
CA HIS A 72 -12.93 26.19 8.06
C HIS A 72 -14.00 25.63 9.00
N HIS A 73 -13.68 24.67 9.87
CA HIS A 73 -14.64 24.10 10.82
C HIS A 73 -14.80 24.88 12.13
N LYS A 74 -14.05 25.96 12.35
CA LYS A 74 -14.14 26.78 13.57
C LYS A 74 -15.06 28.02 13.43
N GLY A 75 -15.66 28.25 12.28
CA GLY A 75 -16.34 29.51 11.92
C GLY A 75 -17.84 29.59 12.20
N SER A 76 -18.50 28.61 12.88
CA SER A 76 -19.95 28.68 13.14
C SER A 76 -20.37 28.17 14.51
N SER A 77 -19.77 28.71 15.58
CA SER A 77 -20.35 28.61 16.93
C SER A 77 -20.54 30.02 17.52
N HIS A 78 -21.57 30.70 17.09
CA HIS A 78 -22.15 31.79 17.84
C HIS A 78 -23.14 31.18 18.86
N ASP A 79 -22.63 30.76 20.01
CA ASP A 79 -23.43 30.61 21.21
C ASP A 79 -23.63 32.01 21.82
N GLN A 80 -24.72 32.68 21.45
CA GLN A 80 -25.27 33.74 22.25
C GLN A 80 -26.39 33.16 23.13
N TYR A 81 -26.07 33.02 24.41
CA TYR A 81 -27.08 32.90 25.46
C TYR A 81 -27.98 34.12 25.46
N HIS A 82 -29.27 33.94 25.19
CA HIS A 82 -30.29 34.88 25.63
C HIS A 82 -31.34 34.12 26.45
N THR A 83 -31.39 34.51 27.69
CA THR A 83 -32.40 34.19 28.70
C THR A 83 -33.75 34.75 28.30
N ASP A 84 -34.76 33.94 28.69
CA ASP A 84 -36.21 34.14 28.67
C ASP A 84 -36.75 35.57 28.72
N HIS A 85 -37.84 35.81 27.96
CA HIS A 85 -39.11 36.26 28.52
C HIS A 85 -40.29 36.16 27.53
N HIS A 86 -41.43 35.70 28.07
CA HIS A 86 -42.74 35.51 27.45
C HIS A 86 -43.36 36.81 26.86
N HIS A 87 -44.19 36.73 25.80
CA HIS A 87 -45.63 36.94 25.75
C HIS A 87 -46.15 37.30 24.33
N HIS A 88 -47.26 36.58 24.01
CA HIS A 88 -48.48 36.95 23.28
C HIS A 88 -48.51 37.52 21.85
N ASP A 89 -49.18 36.73 21.00
CA ASP A 89 -50.23 37.01 20.01
C ASP A 89 -50.28 38.32 19.23
N ALA A 90 -50.37 38.20 17.91
CA ALA A 90 -51.49 38.59 17.09
C ALA A 90 -51.16 38.73 15.60
N HIS A 91 -52.11 38.27 14.80
CA HIS A 91 -52.25 38.38 13.37
C HIS A 91 -51.90 39.73 12.74
N HIS A 92 -51.39 39.74 11.47
CA HIS A 92 -52.00 40.34 10.29
C HIS A 92 -51.20 40.23 9.01
N GLU A 93 -51.89 39.82 7.99
CA GLU A 93 -51.87 39.90 6.54
C GLU A 93 -50.87 40.81 5.78
N HIS A 94 -50.48 40.24 4.64
CA HIS A 94 -50.22 40.82 3.31
C HIS A 94 -49.70 42.26 3.15
N ASN A 95 -48.54 42.37 2.45
CA ASN A 95 -48.53 43.11 1.20
C ASN A 95 -47.33 42.79 0.31
N LYS A 96 -47.63 42.64 -1.00
CA LYS A 96 -46.66 42.58 -2.10
C LYS A 96 -46.10 43.95 -2.37
N HIS A 97 -44.80 44.09 -2.53
CA HIS A 97 -44.22 45.06 -3.45
C HIS A 97 -42.95 44.46 -4.07
N SER A 98 -43.06 44.42 -5.42
CA SER A 98 -41.96 44.14 -6.34
C SER A 98 -41.11 45.42 -6.50
N GLU A 99 -39.80 45.32 -6.28
CA GLU A 99 -38.86 46.23 -6.94
C GLU A 99 -37.63 45.46 -7.42
N ALA A 100 -37.36 45.65 -8.70
CA ALA A 100 -36.25 45.11 -9.44
C ALA A 100 -34.98 45.92 -9.14
N HIS A 101 -33.93 45.25 -8.74
CA HIS A 101 -32.57 45.77 -8.88
C HIS A 101 -31.68 44.75 -9.61
N GLY A 102 -30.95 45.33 -10.57
CA GLY A 102 -30.15 44.61 -11.57
C GLY A 102 -28.98 43.78 -11.05
N PRO A 103 -28.30 43.07 -11.95
CA PRO A 103 -27.37 42.00 -11.62
C PRO A 103 -26.04 42.58 -11.16
N GLY A 104 -25.77 42.44 -9.87
CA GLY A 104 -24.41 42.52 -9.35
C GLY A 104 -23.82 41.15 -9.46
N GLU A 105 -22.86 40.96 -10.35
CA GLU A 105 -22.04 39.75 -10.46
C GLU A 105 -21.19 39.60 -9.20
N HIS A 106 -21.72 38.91 -8.21
CA HIS A 106 -20.90 38.21 -7.21
C HIS A 106 -20.74 36.79 -7.70
N SER A 107 -19.62 36.50 -8.34
CA SER A 107 -19.19 35.15 -8.64
C SER A 107 -18.84 34.43 -7.33
N GLU A 108 -19.86 33.93 -6.64
CA GLU A 108 -19.66 32.86 -5.67
C GLU A 108 -19.27 31.63 -6.48
N HIS A 109 -17.96 31.38 -6.54
CA HIS A 109 -17.44 30.08 -6.95
C HIS A 109 -17.88 29.03 -5.94
N HIS A 110 -19.11 28.54 -6.08
CA HIS A 110 -19.48 27.27 -5.49
C HIS A 110 -18.58 26.22 -6.12
N MET A 111 -17.61 25.74 -5.36
CA MET A 111 -16.77 24.60 -5.73
C MET A 111 -17.68 23.35 -5.75
N HIS A 112 -18.37 23.12 -6.86
CA HIS A 112 -19.06 21.84 -7.08
C HIS A 112 -18.02 20.71 -7.04
N GLY A 113 -18.28 19.67 -6.25
CA GLY A 113 -17.40 18.51 -6.12
C GLY A 113 -17.00 17.94 -7.49
N ARG A 114 -15.70 17.65 -7.63
CA ARG A 114 -15.17 17.08 -8.89
C ARG A 114 -15.52 15.60 -8.97
N GLY A 115 -15.92 15.13 -10.15
CA GLY A 115 -16.00 13.70 -10.43
C GLY A 115 -14.61 13.09 -10.64
N LEU A 116 -14.54 11.76 -10.73
CA LEU A 116 -13.30 11.02 -10.96
C LEU A 116 -12.51 11.51 -12.18
N GLN A 117 -13.20 11.92 -13.27
CA GLN A 117 -12.54 12.46 -14.45
C GLN A 117 -11.80 13.76 -14.16
N GLY A 118 -12.42 14.70 -13.44
CA GLY A 118 -11.77 15.97 -13.10
C GLY A 118 -10.54 15.80 -12.20
N VAL A 119 -10.58 14.85 -11.28
CA VAL A 119 -9.41 14.47 -10.46
C VAL A 119 -8.32 13.85 -11.34
N THR A 120 -8.69 12.95 -12.24
CA THR A 120 -7.76 12.30 -13.18
C THR A 120 -7.06 13.31 -14.09
N ASP A 121 -7.79 14.32 -14.57
CA ASP A 121 -7.25 15.38 -15.42
C ASP A 121 -6.21 16.22 -14.67
N ILE A 122 -6.48 16.55 -13.41
CA ILE A 122 -5.49 17.24 -12.54
C ILE A 122 -4.25 16.38 -12.38
N ILE A 123 -4.39 15.11 -11.96
CA ILE A 123 -3.26 14.21 -11.74
C ILE A 123 -2.42 14.05 -13.02
N ASN A 124 -3.05 13.92 -14.18
CA ASN A 124 -2.35 13.80 -15.46
C ASN A 124 -1.57 15.06 -15.85
N SER A 125 -1.98 16.23 -15.39
CA SER A 125 -1.30 17.51 -15.67
C SER A 125 -0.05 17.73 -14.79
N LEU A 126 0.12 16.94 -13.71
CA LEU A 126 1.22 17.14 -12.76
C LEU A 126 2.58 16.73 -13.34
N SER A 127 3.63 17.40 -12.87
CA SER A 127 5.02 17.11 -13.21
C SER A 127 5.60 16.00 -12.33
N ILE A 128 5.02 14.80 -12.40
CA ILE A 128 5.42 13.59 -11.67
C ILE A 128 5.55 12.41 -12.64
N SER A 129 6.15 11.30 -12.19
CA SER A 129 6.31 10.10 -13.02
C SER A 129 4.97 9.50 -13.44
N ASP A 130 4.95 8.79 -14.57
CA ASP A 130 3.75 8.08 -15.02
C ASP A 130 3.31 6.99 -14.03
N MET A 131 4.26 6.39 -13.32
CA MET A 131 3.99 5.43 -12.25
C MET A 131 3.22 6.10 -11.09
N CYS A 132 3.68 7.26 -10.62
CA CYS A 132 3.00 8.03 -9.58
C CYS A 132 1.59 8.45 -10.01
N LYS A 133 1.42 8.94 -11.27
CA LYS A 133 0.11 9.28 -11.81
C LYS A 133 -0.84 8.09 -11.76
N GLN A 134 -0.36 6.94 -12.25
CA GLN A 134 -1.18 5.73 -12.27
C GLN A 134 -1.54 5.25 -10.86
N ASN A 135 -0.59 5.29 -9.92
CA ASN A 135 -0.84 4.91 -8.52
C ASN A 135 -1.89 5.84 -7.89
N ALA A 136 -1.76 7.15 -8.05
CA ALA A 136 -2.72 8.12 -7.52
C ALA A 136 -4.13 7.91 -8.13
N ILE A 137 -4.22 7.70 -9.44
CA ILE A 137 -5.49 7.39 -10.12
C ILE A 137 -6.10 6.09 -9.59
N ASN A 138 -5.30 5.05 -9.37
CA ASN A 138 -5.78 3.78 -8.81
C ASN A 138 -6.30 3.93 -7.38
N VAL A 139 -5.64 4.74 -6.53
CA VAL A 139 -6.14 5.07 -5.19
C VAL A 139 -7.50 5.78 -5.29
N TYR A 140 -7.64 6.75 -6.19
CA TYR A 140 -8.93 7.42 -6.42
C TYR A 140 -10.01 6.49 -6.97
N GLN A 141 -9.66 5.49 -7.77
CA GLN A 141 -10.61 4.46 -8.22
C GLN A 141 -11.17 3.64 -7.05
N LEU A 142 -10.33 3.29 -6.04
CA LEU A 142 -10.79 2.62 -4.82
C LEU A 142 -11.77 3.50 -4.05
N VAL A 143 -11.46 4.78 -3.90
CA VAL A 143 -12.35 5.75 -3.26
C VAL A 143 -13.68 5.86 -4.01
N ALA A 144 -13.62 6.04 -5.33
CA ALA A 144 -14.83 6.14 -6.16
C ALA A 144 -15.71 4.89 -6.08
N GLN A 145 -15.12 3.69 -6.02
CA GLN A 145 -15.86 2.44 -5.83
C GLN A 145 -16.53 2.38 -4.46
N ALA A 146 -15.85 2.81 -3.39
CA ALA A 146 -16.41 2.85 -2.04
C ALA A 146 -17.60 3.83 -1.96
N GLU A 147 -17.43 5.05 -2.48
CA GLU A 147 -18.49 6.06 -2.54
C GLU A 147 -19.68 5.59 -3.40
N ALA A 148 -19.41 5.00 -4.56
CA ALA A 148 -20.47 4.46 -5.44
C ALA A 148 -21.32 3.41 -4.72
N LYS A 149 -20.66 2.55 -3.92
CA LYS A 149 -21.36 1.52 -3.16
C LYS A 149 -22.20 2.11 -2.04
N VAL A 150 -21.68 3.09 -1.30
CA VAL A 150 -22.41 3.79 -0.23
C VAL A 150 -23.64 4.52 -0.77
N HIS A 151 -23.47 5.24 -1.88
CA HIS A 151 -24.55 6.02 -2.49
C HIS A 151 -25.44 5.23 -3.44
N LYS A 152 -25.21 3.91 -3.61
CA LYS A 152 -25.93 3.05 -4.57
C LYS A 152 -25.97 3.66 -5.97
N SER A 153 -24.86 4.24 -6.40
CA SER A 153 -24.64 4.93 -7.66
C SER A 153 -23.58 4.21 -8.51
N THR A 154 -23.27 4.73 -9.68
CA THR A 154 -22.18 4.25 -10.52
C THR A 154 -20.94 5.11 -10.33
N VAL A 155 -19.75 4.55 -10.51
CA VAL A 155 -18.47 5.27 -10.38
C VAL A 155 -18.39 6.51 -11.28
N THR A 156 -19.07 6.47 -12.44
CA THR A 156 -19.11 7.59 -13.40
C THR A 156 -20.03 8.74 -12.99
N GLN A 157 -20.94 8.50 -12.05
CA GLN A 157 -21.93 9.49 -11.58
C GLN A 157 -21.60 10.06 -10.20
N ILE A 158 -20.51 9.58 -9.59
CA ILE A 158 -20.08 10.07 -8.30
C ILE A 158 -19.46 11.46 -8.43
N HIS A 159 -19.91 12.36 -7.57
CA HIS A 159 -19.25 13.62 -7.30
C HIS A 159 -18.63 13.52 -5.90
N PHE A 160 -17.32 13.67 -5.81
CA PHE A 160 -16.63 13.72 -4.53
C PHE A 160 -16.94 15.03 -3.82
N HIS A 161 -17.56 14.98 -2.67
CA HIS A 161 -17.85 16.17 -1.88
C HIS A 161 -16.61 16.67 -1.13
N GLU A 162 -15.95 15.79 -0.41
CA GLU A 162 -14.72 16.08 0.35
C GLU A 162 -13.46 15.58 -0.38
N LEU A 163 -13.51 14.36 -0.92
CA LEU A 163 -12.36 13.71 -1.58
C LEU A 163 -12.04 14.24 -2.99
N GLY A 164 -12.89 15.10 -3.56
CA GLY A 164 -12.61 15.85 -4.79
C GLY A 164 -11.92 17.19 -4.54
N MET A 165 -11.67 17.53 -3.29
CA MET A 165 -10.97 18.75 -2.91
C MET A 165 -9.46 18.60 -3.16
N LEU A 166 -8.77 19.71 -3.28
CA LEU A 166 -7.36 19.73 -3.66
C LEU A 166 -6.42 19.18 -2.58
N ASP A 167 -6.82 19.25 -1.31
CA ASP A 167 -6.10 18.66 -0.18
C ASP A 167 -6.01 17.13 -0.25
N ALA A 168 -7.13 16.46 -0.58
CA ALA A 168 -7.13 15.02 -0.77
C ALA A 168 -6.25 14.59 -1.97
N ILE A 169 -6.26 15.40 -3.07
CA ILE A 169 -5.36 15.18 -4.22
C ILE A 169 -3.91 15.36 -3.77
N ALA A 170 -3.64 16.40 -3.02
CA ALA A 170 -2.32 16.71 -2.49
C ALA A 170 -1.78 15.57 -1.63
N ASP A 171 -2.56 15.10 -0.69
CA ASP A 171 -2.19 14.00 0.21
C ASP A 171 -1.87 12.69 -0.55
N ILE A 172 -2.76 12.29 -1.45
CA ILE A 172 -2.60 11.04 -2.22
C ILE A 172 -1.37 11.14 -3.14
N VAL A 173 -1.19 12.25 -3.84
CA VAL A 173 -0.05 12.46 -4.75
C VAL A 173 1.26 12.49 -3.97
N ALA A 174 1.32 13.20 -2.84
CA ALA A 174 2.53 13.28 -2.02
C ALA A 174 2.97 11.90 -1.52
N VAL A 175 2.03 11.09 -1.03
CA VAL A 175 2.32 9.71 -0.59
C VAL A 175 2.82 8.85 -1.75
N CYS A 176 2.19 8.92 -2.93
CA CYS A 176 2.63 8.16 -4.11
C CYS A 176 4.08 8.51 -4.50
N VAL A 177 4.42 9.79 -4.53
CA VAL A 177 5.76 10.26 -4.88
C VAL A 177 6.81 9.84 -3.86
N LEU A 178 6.51 9.99 -2.57
CA LEU A 178 7.44 9.60 -1.50
C LEU A 178 7.64 8.09 -1.42
N LEU A 179 6.62 7.28 -1.67
CA LEU A 179 6.76 5.83 -1.72
C LEU A 179 7.54 5.37 -2.94
N GLU A 180 7.39 6.04 -4.10
CA GLU A 180 8.21 5.76 -5.29
C GLU A 180 9.69 6.04 -5.04
N GLU A 181 10.02 7.12 -4.33
CA GLU A 181 11.40 7.44 -3.94
C GLU A 181 11.96 6.44 -2.93
N LEU A 182 11.17 6.13 -1.90
CA LEU A 182 11.62 5.28 -0.80
C LEU A 182 11.80 3.81 -1.20
N LYS A 183 11.07 3.31 -2.19
CA LYS A 183 11.20 1.97 -2.81
C LYS A 183 11.21 0.84 -1.78
N PHE A 184 10.09 0.63 -1.12
CA PHE A 184 9.92 -0.50 -0.22
C PHE A 184 9.52 -1.76 -0.99
N ASP A 185 10.13 -2.90 -0.64
CA ASP A 185 9.76 -4.21 -1.19
C ASP A 185 8.52 -4.77 -0.49
N GLU A 186 8.29 -4.38 0.77
CA GLU A 186 7.16 -4.81 1.59
C GLU A 186 6.69 -3.67 2.49
N ILE A 187 5.38 -3.43 2.53
CA ILE A 187 4.73 -2.46 3.40
C ILE A 187 3.72 -3.20 4.28
N ILE A 188 4.06 -3.36 5.55
CA ILE A 188 3.21 -4.00 6.56
C ILE A 188 2.51 -2.91 7.36
N ILE A 189 1.19 -3.02 7.48
CA ILE A 189 0.37 -2.06 8.23
C ILE A 189 -0.24 -2.77 9.44
N SER A 190 -0.14 -2.15 10.61
CA SER A 190 -0.78 -2.68 11.82
C SER A 190 -2.30 -2.70 11.67
N PRO A 191 -3.06 -3.44 12.51
CA PRO A 191 -4.49 -3.19 12.64
C PRO A 191 -4.75 -1.70 12.84
N ILE A 192 -5.72 -1.14 12.09
CA ILE A 192 -5.95 0.30 12.02
C ILE A 192 -6.94 0.72 13.11
N HIS A 193 -6.56 1.71 13.93
CA HIS A 193 -7.48 2.32 14.87
C HIS A 193 -8.39 3.30 14.12
N VAL A 194 -9.69 3.03 14.10
CA VAL A 194 -10.64 3.85 13.32
C VAL A 194 -11.21 5.05 14.08
N GLY A 195 -11.08 5.05 15.41
CA GLY A 195 -11.73 6.04 16.27
C GLY A 195 -13.15 5.63 16.68
N THR A 196 -13.88 6.56 17.33
CA THR A 196 -15.26 6.34 17.79
C THR A 196 -16.06 7.64 17.79
N GLY A 197 -17.39 7.53 17.95
CA GLY A 197 -18.28 8.69 17.99
C GLY A 197 -18.78 9.07 16.61
N THR A 198 -18.82 10.35 16.31
CA THR A 198 -19.37 10.91 15.08
C THR A 198 -18.38 11.89 14.41
N VAL A 199 -18.54 12.09 13.12
CA VAL A 199 -17.83 13.08 12.31
C VAL A 199 -18.85 13.92 11.55
N HIS A 200 -18.65 15.24 11.50
CA HIS A 200 -19.41 16.14 10.65
C HIS A 200 -18.77 16.21 9.27
N CYS A 201 -19.58 15.98 8.24
CA CYS A 201 -19.16 16.01 6.86
C CYS A 201 -20.25 16.65 5.98
N ALA A 202 -20.04 16.75 4.67
CA ALA A 202 -21.00 17.32 3.72
C ALA A 202 -22.41 16.65 3.78
N HIS A 203 -22.48 15.41 4.25
CA HIS A 203 -23.74 14.64 4.42
C HIS A 203 -24.37 14.80 5.82
N GLY A 204 -23.83 15.69 6.65
CA GLY A 204 -24.25 15.86 8.05
C GLY A 204 -23.40 15.05 9.02
N GLU A 205 -23.98 14.67 10.15
CA GLU A 205 -23.29 13.91 11.20
C GLU A 205 -23.35 12.42 10.89
N LEU A 206 -22.17 11.80 10.71
CA LEU A 206 -22.04 10.36 10.43
C LEU A 206 -21.29 9.64 11.54
N PRO A 207 -21.57 8.34 11.75
CA PRO A 207 -20.82 7.53 12.70
C PRO A 207 -19.37 7.31 12.23
N VAL A 208 -18.45 7.20 13.19
CA VAL A 208 -17.04 6.84 12.94
C VAL A 208 -16.85 5.33 13.10
N PRO A 209 -16.22 4.66 12.11
CA PRO A 209 -15.73 5.21 10.82
C PRO A 209 -16.88 5.54 9.87
N ALA A 210 -16.68 6.56 9.03
CA ALA A 210 -17.65 6.96 8.01
C ALA A 210 -17.92 5.80 7.01
N PRO A 211 -19.12 5.74 6.38
CA PRO A 211 -19.50 4.61 5.53
C PRO A 211 -18.50 4.31 4.41
N ALA A 212 -17.94 5.31 3.74
CA ALA A 212 -16.93 5.12 2.70
C ALA A 212 -15.62 4.55 3.27
N THR A 213 -15.20 5.01 4.44
CA THR A 213 -14.03 4.47 5.15
C THR A 213 -14.24 2.99 5.50
N MET A 214 -15.44 2.61 5.95
CA MET A 214 -15.78 1.20 6.22
C MET A 214 -15.67 0.32 4.97
N GLU A 215 -16.16 0.80 3.83
CA GLU A 215 -16.07 0.06 2.56
C GLU A 215 -14.60 -0.08 2.09
N LEU A 216 -13.79 0.95 2.29
CA LEU A 216 -12.36 0.89 1.98
C LEU A 216 -11.63 -0.11 2.88
N LEU A 217 -11.97 -0.15 4.16
CA LEU A 217 -11.35 -1.05 5.14
C LEU A 217 -11.89 -2.49 5.09
N ALA A 218 -12.86 -2.80 4.24
CA ALA A 218 -13.37 -4.16 4.11
C ALA A 218 -12.24 -5.15 3.78
N GLY A 219 -12.05 -6.16 4.66
CA GLY A 219 -10.98 -7.16 4.59
C GLY A 219 -9.65 -6.74 5.24
N ILE A 220 -9.57 -5.53 5.81
CA ILE A 220 -8.40 -5.02 6.53
C ILE A 220 -8.67 -5.09 8.03
N PRO A 221 -7.74 -5.63 8.86
CA PRO A 221 -7.90 -5.63 10.30
C PRO A 221 -8.01 -4.22 10.86
N MET A 222 -9.07 -3.96 11.60
CA MET A 222 -9.32 -2.67 12.25
C MET A 222 -9.86 -2.86 13.66
N TYR A 223 -9.75 -1.82 14.49
CA TYR A 223 -10.31 -1.80 15.84
C TYR A 223 -10.69 -0.39 16.28
N ALA A 224 -11.47 -0.29 17.35
CA ALA A 224 -11.81 0.96 18.01
C ALA A 224 -11.51 0.87 19.51
N ASP A 225 -10.90 1.91 20.06
CA ASP A 225 -10.71 2.11 21.49
C ASP A 225 -11.69 3.22 21.91
N TYR A 226 -12.71 2.87 22.68
CA TYR A 226 -13.76 3.80 23.10
C TYR A 226 -13.28 4.95 24.01
N GLN A 227 -12.00 4.96 24.38
CA GLN A 227 -11.38 6.07 25.10
C GLN A 227 -11.07 7.25 24.19
N ILE A 228 -10.92 7.03 22.87
CA ILE A 228 -10.57 8.05 21.89
C ILE A 228 -11.79 8.37 21.02
N LYS A 229 -12.31 9.59 21.17
CA LYS A 229 -13.46 10.08 20.39
C LYS A 229 -12.98 10.87 19.17
N GLY A 230 -13.66 10.68 18.06
CA GLY A 230 -13.40 11.32 16.77
C GLY A 230 -12.84 10.34 15.75
N GLU A 231 -12.83 10.78 14.51
CA GLU A 231 -12.27 10.05 13.39
C GLU A 231 -10.74 10.05 13.45
N LEU A 232 -10.15 8.85 13.42
CA LEU A 232 -8.72 8.63 13.39
C LEU A 232 -8.26 8.08 12.02
N CYS A 233 -9.12 7.37 11.32
CA CYS A 233 -8.85 6.86 9.98
C CYS A 233 -9.71 7.62 8.97
N THR A 234 -9.06 8.45 8.16
CA THR A 234 -9.75 9.19 7.08
C THR A 234 -9.97 8.31 5.85
N PRO A 235 -10.92 8.63 4.96
CA PRO A 235 -11.10 7.91 3.69
C PRO A 235 -9.83 7.89 2.83
N THR A 236 -9.07 8.99 2.78
CA THR A 236 -7.77 9.05 2.06
C THR A 236 -6.74 8.11 2.67
N GLY A 237 -6.62 8.10 4.00
CA GLY A 237 -5.73 7.20 4.73
C GLY A 237 -6.10 5.73 4.52
N ALA A 238 -7.39 5.39 4.59
CA ALA A 238 -7.88 4.03 4.34
C ALA A 238 -7.60 3.55 2.91
N ALA A 239 -7.80 4.42 1.90
CA ALA A 239 -7.53 4.11 0.50
C ALA A 239 -6.03 3.87 0.24
N LEU A 240 -5.17 4.74 0.80
CA LEU A 240 -3.72 4.60 0.72
C LEU A 240 -3.24 3.31 1.39
N ALA A 241 -3.76 3.00 2.59
CA ALA A 241 -3.45 1.76 3.29
C ALA A 241 -3.86 0.53 2.48
N LYS A 242 -5.07 0.54 1.91
CA LYS A 242 -5.57 -0.55 1.06
C LYS A 242 -4.75 -0.77 -0.19
N TYR A 243 -4.31 0.30 -0.83
CA TYR A 243 -3.59 0.23 -2.09
C TYR A 243 -2.13 -0.19 -1.93
N PHE A 244 -1.43 0.39 -0.96
CA PHE A 244 0.00 0.17 -0.78
C PHE A 244 0.35 -0.91 0.24
N GLY A 245 -0.55 -1.25 1.17
CA GLY A 245 -0.31 -2.31 2.16
C GLY A 245 -0.17 -3.68 1.49
N THR A 246 1.00 -4.30 1.63
CA THR A 246 1.26 -5.66 1.13
C THR A 246 0.84 -6.72 2.14
N ALA A 247 0.82 -6.37 3.43
CA ALA A 247 0.36 -7.22 4.52
C ALA A 247 -0.24 -6.38 5.65
N PHE A 248 -1.18 -6.98 6.38
CA PHE A 248 -1.84 -6.36 7.55
C PHE A 248 -1.68 -7.29 8.76
N SER A 249 -0.82 -6.90 9.71
CA SER A 249 -0.54 -7.72 10.89
C SER A 249 0.00 -6.88 12.04
N HIS A 250 0.06 -7.46 13.24
CA HIS A 250 0.85 -6.89 14.31
C HIS A 250 2.32 -6.78 13.89
N MET A 251 3.07 -5.91 14.58
CA MET A 251 4.49 -5.68 14.32
C MET A 251 5.25 -7.02 14.26
N PRO A 252 5.87 -7.36 13.12
CA PRO A 252 6.70 -8.54 13.04
C PRO A 252 7.98 -8.37 13.84
N VAL A 253 8.70 -9.47 14.07
CA VAL A 253 10.07 -9.35 14.56
C VAL A 253 10.89 -8.68 13.47
N MET A 254 11.48 -7.53 13.79
CA MET A 254 12.30 -6.73 12.86
C MET A 254 13.39 -5.96 13.59
N THR A 255 14.44 -5.60 12.87
CA THR A 255 15.54 -4.77 13.36
C THR A 255 15.50 -3.41 12.65
N PRO A 256 14.80 -2.41 13.20
CA PRO A 256 14.66 -1.12 12.53
C PRO A 256 16.00 -0.41 12.37
N THR A 257 16.27 0.06 11.16
CA THR A 257 17.42 0.91 10.83
C THR A 257 17.07 2.39 10.83
N LYS A 258 15.79 2.73 10.62
CA LYS A 258 15.25 4.10 10.65
C LYS A 258 13.85 4.11 11.24
N VAL A 259 13.53 5.16 12.00
CA VAL A 259 12.21 5.37 12.62
C VAL A 259 11.75 6.78 12.30
N SER A 260 10.45 6.95 12.06
CA SER A 260 9.84 8.26 11.80
C SER A 260 8.47 8.37 12.46
N TYR A 261 8.06 9.62 12.75
CA TYR A 261 6.77 9.98 13.34
C TYR A 261 6.12 11.09 12.52
N GLY A 262 4.93 10.83 12.00
CA GLY A 262 4.11 11.82 11.30
C GLY A 262 2.88 12.17 12.10
N PHE A 263 2.79 13.44 12.53
CA PHE A 263 1.75 13.91 13.43
C PHE A 263 0.56 14.50 12.67
N GLY A 264 -0.63 14.22 13.17
CA GLY A 264 -1.86 14.89 12.76
C GLY A 264 -2.11 16.19 13.51
N THR A 265 -3.23 16.86 13.14
CA THR A 265 -3.65 18.16 13.70
C THR A 265 -4.39 18.02 15.03
N LYS A 266 -5.21 16.97 15.18
CA LYS A 266 -6.03 16.74 16.37
C LYS A 266 -5.16 16.41 17.59
N GLN A 267 -5.59 16.88 18.78
CA GLN A 267 -4.91 16.62 20.04
C GLN A 267 -5.69 15.58 20.86
N PHE A 268 -4.96 14.60 21.40
CA PHE A 268 -5.50 13.55 22.26
C PHE A 268 -4.60 13.36 23.49
N GLU A 269 -5.03 12.54 24.42
CA GLU A 269 -4.19 12.14 25.55
C GLU A 269 -2.94 11.36 25.11
N ARG A 270 -3.02 10.64 24.00
CA ARG A 270 -1.88 9.94 23.34
C ARG A 270 -1.36 10.79 22.18
N PRO A 271 -0.05 10.72 21.87
CA PRO A 271 0.48 11.40 20.68
C PRO A 271 -0.27 10.97 19.42
N ASN A 272 -0.82 11.94 18.71
CA ASN A 272 -1.57 11.68 17.47
C ASN A 272 -0.60 11.56 16.30
N CYS A 273 -0.03 10.36 16.12
CA CYS A 273 0.93 10.14 15.04
C CYS A 273 0.88 8.72 14.48
N ILE A 274 1.26 8.59 13.21
CA ILE A 274 1.71 7.33 12.60
C ILE A 274 3.18 7.13 12.96
N ARG A 275 3.54 5.92 13.32
CA ARG A 275 4.95 5.53 13.54
C ARG A 275 5.41 4.63 12.40
N ALA A 276 6.52 4.98 11.78
CA ALA A 276 7.13 4.15 10.74
C ALA A 276 8.44 3.55 11.22
N PHE A 277 8.64 2.29 10.92
CA PHE A 277 9.87 1.54 11.20
C PHE A 277 10.38 0.94 9.91
N VAL A 278 11.59 1.29 9.52
CA VAL A 278 12.24 0.77 8.30
C VAL A 278 13.28 -0.25 8.68
N GLU A 279 13.19 -1.42 8.09
CA GLU A 279 14.22 -2.44 8.16
C GLU A 279 14.86 -2.61 6.79
N ILE A 280 16.19 -2.60 6.75
CA ILE A 280 16.94 -2.93 5.54
C ILE A 280 17.66 -4.24 5.85
N ASN A 281 17.07 -5.33 5.39
CA ASN A 281 17.73 -6.63 5.48
C ASN A 281 18.73 -6.73 4.32
N ASN A 282 19.98 -7.02 4.67
CA ASN A 282 20.94 -7.46 3.66
C ASN A 282 20.37 -8.73 3.03
N ASP A 283 20.33 -8.77 1.69
CA ASP A 283 19.66 -9.77 0.84
C ASP A 283 20.14 -11.22 1.01
N LEU A 284 20.88 -11.52 2.08
CA LEU A 284 21.47 -12.83 2.33
C LEU A 284 20.62 -13.73 3.26
N GLU A 285 19.58 -13.16 3.89
CA GLU A 285 18.59 -13.91 4.67
C GLU A 285 17.23 -13.83 4.00
N ASP A 286 16.57 -14.96 3.88
CA ASP A 286 15.26 -15.11 3.27
C ASP A 286 14.39 -16.04 4.10
N THR A 287 13.08 -15.89 4.00
CA THR A 287 12.10 -16.74 4.68
C THR A 287 11.30 -17.50 3.63
N ILE A 288 11.15 -18.79 3.83
CA ILE A 288 10.31 -19.65 2.98
C ILE A 288 9.31 -20.43 3.83
N ILE A 289 8.21 -20.78 3.21
CA ILE A 289 7.24 -21.74 3.74
C ILE A 289 7.50 -23.08 3.10
N GLU A 290 7.71 -24.10 3.91
CA GLU A 290 7.67 -25.51 3.50
C GLU A 290 6.30 -26.09 3.82
N MET A 291 5.60 -26.57 2.83
CA MET A 291 4.31 -27.25 2.95
C MET A 291 4.47 -28.72 2.60
N SER A 292 3.98 -29.62 3.44
CA SER A 292 4.12 -31.05 3.21
C SER A 292 2.83 -31.81 3.48
N CYS A 293 2.55 -32.82 2.66
CA CYS A 293 1.50 -33.79 2.90
C CYS A 293 1.97 -35.21 2.55
N ASN A 294 1.31 -36.18 3.14
CA ASN A 294 1.60 -37.59 2.89
C ASN A 294 0.50 -38.25 2.03
N LEU A 295 0.89 -38.99 1.02
CA LEU A 295 0.02 -39.58 0.00
C LEU A 295 0.21 -41.10 0.00
N ASP A 296 -0.81 -41.86 0.45
CA ASP A 296 -0.77 -43.35 0.51
C ASP A 296 -1.80 -44.02 -0.43
N ASP A 297 -2.51 -43.22 -1.21
CA ASP A 297 -3.61 -43.64 -2.07
C ASP A 297 -3.56 -43.03 -3.50
N MET A 298 -2.43 -42.43 -3.90
CA MET A 298 -2.20 -41.94 -5.27
C MET A 298 -1.18 -42.77 -6.01
N THR A 299 -1.39 -42.92 -7.32
CA THR A 299 -0.41 -43.56 -8.20
C THR A 299 0.78 -42.66 -8.50
N PRO A 300 1.95 -43.20 -8.89
CA PRO A 300 3.10 -42.37 -9.27
C PRO A 300 2.81 -41.41 -10.42
N GLU A 301 1.95 -41.78 -11.38
CA GLU A 301 1.54 -40.90 -12.48
C GLU A 301 0.71 -39.73 -11.99
N GLU A 302 -0.23 -39.93 -11.08
CA GLU A 302 -1.04 -38.87 -10.48
C GLU A 302 -0.18 -37.91 -9.65
N ILE A 303 0.78 -38.44 -8.88
CA ILE A 303 1.75 -37.60 -8.12
C ILE A 303 2.62 -36.83 -9.10
N GLY A 304 3.10 -37.43 -10.18
CA GLY A 304 3.88 -36.79 -11.24
C GLY A 304 3.12 -35.58 -11.84
N TYR A 305 1.85 -35.78 -12.17
CA TYR A 305 0.99 -34.72 -12.68
C TYR A 305 0.80 -33.57 -11.65
N ALA A 306 0.57 -33.90 -10.38
CA ALA A 306 0.44 -32.90 -9.32
C ALA A 306 1.73 -32.07 -9.16
N VAL A 307 2.91 -32.73 -9.20
CA VAL A 307 4.21 -32.04 -9.16
C VAL A 307 4.37 -31.10 -10.35
N GLU A 308 3.99 -31.50 -11.55
CA GLU A 308 4.04 -30.64 -12.75
C GLU A 308 3.17 -29.42 -12.61
N GLN A 309 1.93 -29.56 -12.14
CA GLN A 309 1.01 -28.44 -11.90
C GLN A 309 1.53 -27.48 -10.83
N LEU A 310 2.13 -27.99 -9.78
CA LEU A 310 2.73 -27.20 -8.72
C LEU A 310 3.99 -26.46 -9.21
N LEU A 311 4.82 -27.03 -10.06
CA LEU A 311 5.98 -26.35 -10.67
C LEU A 311 5.59 -25.24 -11.65
N LEU A 312 4.38 -25.28 -12.23
CA LEU A 312 3.81 -24.20 -13.04
C LEU A 312 3.22 -23.06 -12.21
N SER A 313 3.17 -23.20 -10.89
CA SER A 313 2.64 -22.24 -9.92
C SER A 313 3.75 -21.33 -9.36
N PRO A 314 3.45 -20.39 -8.43
CA PRO A 314 4.46 -19.63 -7.70
C PRO A 314 5.33 -20.46 -6.73
N ALA A 315 5.27 -21.78 -6.76
CA ALA A 315 6.16 -22.63 -5.96
C ALA A 315 7.62 -22.38 -6.32
N LEU A 316 8.48 -22.28 -5.31
CA LEU A 316 9.92 -22.13 -5.48
C LEU A 316 10.59 -23.48 -5.82
N ASP A 317 10.07 -24.55 -5.26
CA ASP A 317 10.53 -25.91 -5.50
C ASP A 317 9.44 -26.91 -5.11
N VAL A 318 9.43 -28.07 -5.77
CA VAL A 318 8.52 -29.17 -5.50
C VAL A 318 9.30 -30.47 -5.57
N PHE A 319 9.25 -31.28 -4.53
CA PHE A 319 9.93 -32.56 -4.50
C PHE A 319 9.16 -33.61 -3.70
N THR A 320 9.49 -34.87 -3.93
CA THR A 320 8.88 -35.98 -3.26
C THR A 320 9.91 -36.82 -2.49
N THR A 321 9.48 -37.35 -1.35
CA THR A 321 10.29 -38.25 -0.53
C THR A 321 9.54 -39.53 -0.26
N PRO A 322 10.12 -40.72 -0.54
CA PRO A 322 9.53 -42.00 -0.15
C PRO A 322 9.46 -42.14 1.36
N ILE A 323 8.30 -42.51 1.87
CA ILE A 323 8.06 -42.72 3.30
C ILE A 323 7.31 -44.01 3.55
N MET A 324 7.35 -44.48 4.78
CA MET A 324 6.53 -45.60 5.24
C MET A 324 5.50 -45.09 6.23
N MET A 325 4.21 -45.26 5.95
CA MET A 325 3.10 -44.86 6.79
C MET A 325 2.60 -45.97 7.71
N LYS A 326 1.60 -45.68 8.53
CA LYS A 326 0.93 -46.68 9.39
C LYS A 326 0.47 -47.88 8.56
N LYS A 327 0.36 -49.06 9.18
CA LYS A 327 0.06 -50.33 8.53
C LYS A 327 1.08 -50.78 7.48
N GLN A 328 2.33 -50.31 7.60
CA GLN A 328 3.44 -50.65 6.69
C GLN A 328 3.13 -50.34 5.22
N ARG A 329 2.46 -49.18 4.96
CA ARG A 329 2.14 -48.77 3.58
C ARG A 329 3.29 -47.94 3.00
N PRO A 330 3.90 -48.37 1.89
CA PRO A 330 4.80 -47.51 1.12
C PRO A 330 4.00 -46.33 0.61
N SER A 331 4.53 -45.11 0.79
CA SER A 331 3.82 -43.85 0.54
C SER A 331 4.79 -42.79 0.10
N THR A 332 4.27 -41.67 -0.37
CA THR A 332 5.08 -40.52 -0.82
C THR A 332 4.74 -39.30 0.02
N MET A 333 5.77 -38.64 0.53
CA MET A 333 5.62 -37.28 1.07
C MET A 333 5.89 -36.28 -0.04
N LEU A 334 4.88 -35.50 -0.39
CA LEU A 334 5.00 -34.34 -1.26
C LEU A 334 5.42 -33.12 -0.42
N THR A 335 6.47 -32.42 -0.84
CA THR A 335 6.94 -31.20 -0.21
C THR A 335 7.01 -30.07 -1.24
N VAL A 336 6.49 -28.90 -0.89
CA VAL A 336 6.46 -27.70 -1.73
C VAL A 336 7.04 -26.53 -0.95
N LEU A 337 7.96 -25.82 -1.57
CA LEU A 337 8.53 -24.60 -1.04
C LEU A 337 7.90 -23.39 -1.74
N CYS A 338 7.48 -22.39 -1.00
CA CYS A 338 6.93 -21.15 -1.55
C CYS A 338 7.30 -19.93 -0.70
N LYS A 339 7.06 -18.75 -1.24
CA LYS A 339 7.08 -17.51 -0.45
C LYS A 339 5.82 -17.41 0.40
N GLU A 340 5.89 -16.69 1.52
CA GLU A 340 4.75 -16.50 2.42
C GLU A 340 3.51 -15.92 1.71
N GLY A 341 3.70 -14.93 0.85
CA GLY A 341 2.60 -14.33 0.08
C GLY A 341 1.92 -15.26 -0.94
N ASP A 342 2.55 -16.38 -1.29
CA ASP A 342 2.01 -17.37 -2.23
C ASP A 342 1.42 -18.60 -1.53
N MET A 343 1.47 -18.65 -0.20
CA MET A 343 1.08 -19.82 0.60
C MET A 343 -0.35 -20.27 0.32
N ASP A 344 -1.31 -19.36 0.28
CA ASP A 344 -2.71 -19.71 0.04
C ASP A 344 -2.94 -20.31 -1.34
N LYS A 345 -2.30 -19.76 -2.37
CA LYS A 345 -2.39 -20.28 -3.74
C LYS A 345 -1.80 -21.68 -3.85
N VAL A 346 -0.64 -21.89 -3.24
CA VAL A 346 0.04 -23.18 -3.24
C VAL A 346 -0.76 -24.22 -2.44
N ARG A 347 -1.29 -23.85 -1.27
CA ARG A 347 -2.20 -24.70 -0.48
C ARG A 347 -3.37 -25.19 -1.31
N ASP A 348 -4.06 -24.28 -2.01
CA ASP A 348 -5.26 -24.61 -2.79
C ASP A 348 -4.92 -25.54 -3.97
N LEU A 349 -3.73 -25.39 -4.57
CA LEU A 349 -3.25 -26.29 -5.62
C LEU A 349 -2.89 -27.68 -5.08
N ILE A 350 -2.26 -27.77 -3.91
CA ILE A 350 -1.99 -29.07 -3.28
C ILE A 350 -3.31 -29.82 -3.03
N PHE A 351 -4.31 -29.17 -2.42
CA PHE A 351 -5.62 -29.80 -2.20
C PHE A 351 -6.34 -30.15 -3.50
N ARG A 352 -6.18 -29.36 -4.56
CA ARG A 352 -6.82 -29.62 -5.86
C ARG A 352 -6.23 -30.84 -6.58
N HIS A 353 -4.92 -31.04 -6.49
CA HIS A 353 -4.19 -32.02 -7.29
C HIS A 353 -3.74 -33.24 -6.50
N THR A 354 -4.10 -33.33 -5.20
CA THR A 354 -3.81 -34.48 -4.36
C THR A 354 -5.04 -34.98 -3.60
N THR A 355 -4.98 -36.20 -3.09
CA THR A 355 -6.00 -36.78 -2.21
C THR A 355 -5.81 -36.39 -0.74
N SER A 356 -4.81 -35.56 -0.43
CA SER A 356 -4.48 -35.21 0.95
C SER A 356 -5.63 -34.49 1.65
N LEU A 357 -5.94 -34.92 2.87
CA LEU A 357 -6.94 -34.28 3.75
C LEU A 357 -6.35 -33.20 4.65
N GLY A 358 -5.02 -33.06 4.66
CA GLY A 358 -4.33 -32.10 5.52
C GLY A 358 -2.90 -31.81 5.07
N ILE A 359 -2.54 -30.55 5.18
CA ILE A 359 -1.21 -30.04 4.86
C ILE A 359 -0.62 -29.49 6.16
N ARG A 360 0.58 -29.92 6.52
CA ARG A 360 1.39 -29.30 7.55
C ARG A 360 2.33 -28.29 6.89
N TYR A 361 2.61 -27.21 7.56
CA TYR A 361 3.58 -26.24 7.06
C TYR A 361 4.51 -25.75 8.17
N HIS A 362 5.68 -25.29 7.74
CA HIS A 362 6.67 -24.69 8.61
C HIS A 362 7.34 -23.52 7.93
N ARG A 363 7.70 -22.50 8.70
CA ARG A 363 8.44 -21.33 8.23
C ARG A 363 9.92 -21.58 8.53
N TYR A 364 10.76 -21.47 7.50
CA TYR A 364 12.21 -21.57 7.62
C TYR A 364 12.89 -20.27 7.24
N ASN A 365 13.83 -19.85 8.04
CA ASN A 365 14.84 -18.87 7.63
C ASN A 365 15.91 -19.60 6.83
N ARG A 366 16.37 -19.02 5.73
CA ARG A 366 17.46 -19.57 4.93
C ARG A 366 18.46 -18.49 4.55
N TYR A 367 19.72 -18.89 4.42
CA TYR A 367 20.75 -18.03 3.84
C TYR A 367 20.77 -18.23 2.33
N ILE A 368 20.81 -17.15 1.58
CA ILE A 368 20.88 -17.16 0.13
C ILE A 368 22.03 -16.28 -0.36
N LEU A 369 22.57 -16.57 -1.53
CA LEU A 369 23.51 -15.69 -2.21
C LEU A 369 22.72 -14.69 -3.05
N ASN A 370 23.17 -13.44 -3.08
CA ASN A 370 22.68 -12.44 -4.03
C ASN A 370 22.87 -12.94 -5.46
N ARG A 371 21.84 -12.81 -6.28
CA ARG A 371 21.85 -13.27 -7.68
C ARG A 371 21.68 -12.09 -8.62
N SER A 372 22.51 -12.03 -9.63
CA SER A 372 22.37 -11.11 -10.75
C SER A 372 22.50 -11.87 -12.06
N THR A 373 21.78 -11.40 -13.08
CA THR A 373 21.88 -11.95 -14.44
C THR A 373 22.62 -10.94 -15.29
N GLY A 374 23.56 -11.42 -16.08
CA GLY A 374 24.27 -10.64 -17.07
C GLY A 374 24.35 -11.41 -18.38
N ASP A 375 24.91 -10.79 -19.39
CA ASP A 375 25.19 -11.44 -20.66
C ASP A 375 26.55 -11.04 -21.18
N ILE A 376 27.13 -11.93 -21.98
CA ILE A 376 28.36 -11.69 -22.73
C ILE A 376 28.13 -11.97 -24.21
N ASP A 377 28.83 -11.27 -25.08
CA ASP A 377 28.91 -11.62 -26.48
C ASP A 377 30.02 -12.66 -26.70
N TRP A 378 29.64 -13.74 -27.37
CA TRP A 378 30.57 -14.75 -27.83
C TRP A 378 30.37 -14.98 -29.32
N GLU A 379 31.31 -14.45 -30.13
CA GLU A 379 31.31 -14.55 -31.60
C GLU A 379 29.97 -14.11 -32.24
N GLY A 380 29.39 -13.00 -31.73
CA GLY A 380 28.12 -12.48 -32.19
C GLY A 380 26.88 -13.16 -31.57
N ASN A 381 27.09 -14.11 -30.67
CA ASN A 381 26.01 -14.79 -29.95
C ASN A 381 25.92 -14.32 -28.46
N ARG A 382 24.73 -13.99 -28.03
CA ARG A 382 24.48 -13.58 -26.65
C ARG A 382 24.40 -14.78 -25.71
N ILE A 383 25.33 -14.89 -24.76
CA ILE A 383 25.32 -15.89 -23.69
C ILE A 383 24.89 -15.27 -22.40
N VAL A 384 23.78 -15.76 -21.84
CA VAL A 384 23.27 -15.34 -20.53
C VAL A 384 23.99 -16.11 -19.44
N PHE A 385 24.38 -15.40 -18.37
CA PHE A 385 24.96 -15.99 -17.18
C PHE A 385 24.31 -15.47 -15.90
N LYS A 386 24.39 -16.27 -14.84
CA LYS A 386 24.03 -15.88 -13.48
C LYS A 386 25.26 -15.77 -12.62
N THR A 387 25.40 -14.65 -11.90
CA THR A 387 26.38 -14.48 -10.84
C THR A 387 25.69 -14.60 -9.50
N SER A 388 26.30 -15.34 -8.60
CA SER A 388 25.84 -15.45 -7.20
C SER A 388 26.97 -15.04 -6.27
N SER A 389 26.71 -14.13 -5.32
CA SER A 389 27.72 -13.62 -4.40
C SER A 389 27.15 -13.42 -2.98
N GLY A 390 27.99 -13.63 -1.98
CA GLY A 390 27.63 -13.45 -0.57
C GLY A 390 28.51 -14.34 0.32
N PHE A 391 28.58 -14.05 1.61
CA PHE A 391 29.33 -14.82 2.58
C PHE A 391 30.79 -15.12 2.15
N GLY A 392 31.45 -14.16 1.46
CA GLY A 392 32.80 -14.34 0.96
C GLY A 392 32.91 -15.22 -0.30
N VAL A 393 31.81 -15.66 -0.88
CA VAL A 393 31.78 -16.53 -2.06
C VAL A 393 31.26 -15.75 -3.27
N LYS A 394 31.91 -15.96 -4.44
CA LYS A 394 31.39 -15.50 -5.74
C LYS A 394 31.37 -16.71 -6.69
N ARG A 395 30.23 -16.91 -7.35
CA ARG A 395 30.02 -18.00 -8.31
C ARG A 395 29.48 -17.44 -9.61
N HIS A 396 29.93 -18.00 -10.73
CA HIS A 396 29.49 -17.67 -12.06
C HIS A 396 28.97 -18.94 -12.77
N LYS A 397 27.81 -18.87 -13.41
CA LYS A 397 27.23 -19.99 -14.12
C LYS A 397 26.50 -19.52 -15.36
N TYR A 398 26.89 -20.03 -16.51
CA TYR A 398 26.19 -19.82 -17.77
C TYR A 398 24.85 -20.56 -17.78
N GLU A 399 23.84 -19.94 -18.38
CA GLU A 399 22.52 -20.55 -18.55
C GLU A 399 22.59 -21.67 -19.60
N TYR A 400 22.02 -22.81 -19.23
CA TYR A 400 22.04 -24.01 -20.08
C TYR A 400 21.41 -23.75 -21.44
N ASP A 401 20.22 -23.11 -21.48
CA ASP A 401 19.47 -22.91 -22.71
C ASP A 401 20.22 -22.05 -23.73
N SER A 402 20.89 -20.98 -23.28
CA SER A 402 21.71 -20.14 -24.16
C SER A 402 22.94 -20.90 -24.67
N LEU A 403 23.61 -21.69 -23.82
CA LEU A 403 24.71 -22.55 -24.26
C LEU A 403 24.27 -23.64 -25.22
N ALA A 404 23.15 -24.30 -24.95
CA ALA A 404 22.63 -25.39 -25.79
C ALA A 404 22.23 -24.87 -27.18
N ALA A 405 21.59 -23.69 -27.24
CA ALA A 405 21.23 -23.06 -28.51
C ALA A 405 22.47 -22.78 -29.37
N ILE A 406 23.51 -22.17 -28.77
CA ILE A 406 24.76 -21.84 -29.46
C ILE A 406 25.54 -23.07 -29.87
N ALA A 407 25.64 -24.07 -28.99
CA ALA A 407 26.32 -25.34 -29.33
C ALA A 407 25.64 -26.02 -30.51
N LYS A 408 24.32 -26.02 -30.56
CA LYS A 408 23.55 -26.58 -31.68
C LYS A 408 23.71 -25.77 -32.96
N GLN A 409 23.73 -24.46 -32.87
CA GLN A 409 23.89 -23.56 -34.04
C GLN A 409 25.27 -23.71 -34.68
N ASN A 410 26.32 -23.97 -33.89
CA ASN A 410 27.71 -24.07 -34.37
C ASN A 410 28.21 -25.51 -34.51
N ASP A 411 27.29 -26.50 -34.47
CA ASP A 411 27.61 -27.92 -34.59
C ASP A 411 28.79 -28.38 -33.69
N MET A 412 28.75 -27.93 -32.43
CA MET A 412 29.79 -28.23 -31.45
C MET A 412 29.21 -28.86 -30.18
N SER A 413 30.05 -29.57 -29.44
CA SER A 413 29.62 -30.09 -28.15
C SER A 413 29.46 -29.02 -27.10
N LEU A 414 28.47 -29.14 -26.18
CA LEU A 414 28.30 -28.23 -25.04
C LEU A 414 29.57 -28.17 -24.18
N LEU A 415 30.35 -29.28 -24.13
CA LEU A 415 31.58 -29.36 -23.37
C LEU A 415 32.67 -28.51 -23.96
N ASP A 416 32.80 -28.53 -25.30
CA ASP A 416 33.79 -27.72 -25.99
C ASP A 416 33.50 -26.24 -25.93
N LEU A 417 32.19 -25.86 -26.06
CA LEU A 417 31.80 -24.48 -25.86
C LEU A 417 32.15 -24.00 -24.43
N LYS A 418 31.84 -24.79 -23.40
CA LYS A 418 32.23 -24.45 -22.02
C LYS A 418 33.74 -24.34 -21.81
N ARG A 419 34.54 -25.15 -22.49
CA ARG A 419 36.01 -25.08 -22.43
C ARG A 419 36.53 -23.80 -23.08
N GLN A 420 35.96 -23.40 -24.22
CA GLN A 420 36.34 -22.16 -24.88
C GLN A 420 35.99 -20.91 -24.06
N LEU A 421 34.82 -20.89 -23.44
CA LEU A 421 34.41 -19.79 -22.57
C LEU A 421 35.32 -19.65 -21.35
N ARG A 422 35.75 -20.72 -20.70
CA ARG A 422 36.70 -20.69 -19.56
C ARG A 422 38.03 -20.13 -19.94
N LYS A 423 38.56 -20.40 -21.15
CA LYS A 423 39.82 -19.88 -21.63
C LYS A 423 39.83 -18.37 -21.90
N LYS A 424 38.66 -17.74 -22.02
CA LYS A 424 38.51 -16.28 -22.20
C LYS A 424 38.32 -15.55 -20.85
N GLU A 425 38.05 -16.26 -19.77
CA GLU A 425 37.92 -15.72 -18.42
C GLU A 425 39.24 -15.65 -17.65
N ASP A 426 40.22 -16.52 -18.02
CA ASP A 426 41.60 -16.50 -17.54
C ASP A 426 42.43 -15.48 -18.37
#